data_d6bf1e3cdd32bb10b8a921c28a923e6a
#
_entry.id   d6bf1e3cdd32bb10b8a921c28a923e6a
#
_cell.length_a   1.000
_cell.length_b   1.000
_cell.length_c   1.000
_cell.angle_alpha   90.00
_cell.angle_beta   90.00
_cell.angle_gamma   90.00
#
_symmetry.space_group_name_H-M   'P 1'
#
loop_
_entity.id
_entity.type
_entity.pdbx_description
1 polymer ?
#
loop_
_entity_poly.entity_id
_entity_poly.type
_entity_poly.pdbx_seq_one_letter_code
_entity_poly.pdbx_strand_id
1 'polypeptide(L)'
;RESGIETVFQDRALCPQQSIVWNIFMGKELKYPFGFVREKEQIKEANRLIREIGFTSKLINAESPVGNLSGGERQGVAIARAIYNNAELIILDEPTNNLSLNETQKVFDFVLNVKKSNRSVLFIGHNIYHVYDISDRFVILDRGEVVHQLDKKDIATPEELMKIMRDTIKKH
;
A
#
# COMPACT_ATOMS: atom_id res chain seq x y z
N ARG A 1 17.73 2.53 -2.88
CA ARG A 1 16.60 3.39 -3.35
C ARG A 1 16.63 3.70 -4.85
N GLU A 2 17.65 3.23 -5.56
CA GLU A 2 17.74 3.29 -7.03
C GLU A 2 17.01 2.13 -7.71
N SER A 3 16.51 1.17 -6.92
CA SER A 3 15.93 -0.09 -7.43
C SER A 3 14.45 0.00 -7.85
N GLY A 4 13.78 1.13 -7.66
CA GLY A 4 12.34 1.25 -7.91
C GLY A 4 11.47 0.47 -6.93
N ILE A 5 12.01 0.06 -5.76
CA ILE A 5 11.29 -0.68 -4.73
C ILE A 5 11.11 0.19 -3.49
N GLU A 6 9.88 0.31 -3.03
CA GLU A 6 9.54 0.99 -1.76
C GLU A 6 8.75 0.06 -0.86
N THR A 7 9.06 0.10 0.44
CA THR A 7 8.36 -0.69 1.45
C THR A 7 7.51 0.21 2.34
N VAL A 8 6.26 -0.15 2.50
CA VAL A 8 5.34 0.44 3.46
C VAL A 8 5.22 -0.53 4.63
N PHE A 9 5.90 -0.21 5.73
CA PHE A 9 5.92 -1.00 6.95
C PHE A 9 4.61 -0.85 7.72
N GLN A 10 4.34 -1.79 8.64
CA GLN A 10 3.18 -1.83 9.52
C GLN A 10 3.00 -0.50 10.28
N ASP A 11 4.06 0.09 10.80
CA ASP A 11 4.04 1.39 11.52
C ASP A 11 3.88 2.60 10.59
N ARG A 12 3.73 2.39 9.28
CA ARG A 12 3.51 3.38 8.21
C ARG A 12 4.53 4.52 8.12
N ALA A 13 5.36 4.73 9.14
CA ALA A 13 6.37 5.79 9.25
C ALA A 13 5.84 7.17 8.80
N LEU A 14 4.62 7.53 9.24
CA LEU A 14 3.98 8.81 8.98
C LEU A 14 4.05 9.69 10.24
N CYS A 15 4.16 10.99 10.04
CA CYS A 15 4.08 11.99 11.10
C CYS A 15 2.62 12.46 11.26
N PRO A 16 1.88 12.06 12.34
CA PRO A 16 0.47 12.38 12.49
C PRO A 16 0.19 13.89 12.61
N GLN A 17 1.15 14.65 13.16
CA GLN A 17 1.03 16.09 13.38
C GLN A 17 1.18 16.89 12.08
N GLN A 18 1.71 16.28 11.04
CA GLN A 18 1.95 16.91 9.76
C GLN A 18 0.82 16.62 8.76
N SER A 19 0.69 17.48 7.75
CA SER A 19 -0.27 17.30 6.67
C SER A 19 0.14 16.16 5.72
N ILE A 20 -0.80 15.74 4.87
CA ILE A 20 -0.58 14.74 3.83
C ILE A 20 0.59 15.15 2.92
N VAL A 21 0.61 16.40 2.45
CA VAL A 21 1.69 16.89 1.58
C VAL A 21 3.06 16.76 2.22
N TRP A 22 3.21 17.15 3.48
CA TRP A 22 4.48 16.99 4.18
C TRP A 22 4.88 15.52 4.33
N ASN A 23 3.94 14.64 4.63
CA ASN A 23 4.23 13.21 4.74
C ASN A 23 4.65 12.57 3.41
N ILE A 24 4.08 13.02 2.28
CA ILE A 24 4.44 12.48 0.95
C ILE A 24 5.83 12.98 0.53
N PHE A 25 6.13 14.26 0.72
CA PHE A 25 7.34 14.90 0.19
C PHE A 25 8.53 14.89 1.15
N MET A 26 8.34 14.42 2.39
CA MET A 26 9.40 14.42 3.41
C MET A 26 10.70 13.78 2.92
N GLY A 27 11.78 14.58 2.90
CA GLY A 27 13.11 14.20 2.42
C GLY A 27 13.27 14.18 0.90
N LYS A 28 12.23 14.52 0.13
CA LYS A 28 12.24 14.65 -1.34
C LYS A 28 11.40 15.86 -1.79
N GLU A 29 11.53 16.97 -1.06
CA GLU A 29 10.78 18.18 -1.34
C GLU A 29 11.13 18.75 -2.72
N LEU A 30 10.10 19.23 -3.44
CA LEU A 30 10.29 20.02 -4.65
C LEU A 30 10.86 21.38 -4.26
N LYS A 31 12.03 21.73 -4.79
CA LYS A 31 12.75 22.97 -4.44
C LYS A 31 13.06 23.79 -5.68
N TYR A 32 13.09 25.11 -5.50
CA TYR A 32 13.72 26.03 -6.42
C TYR A 32 15.26 25.94 -6.33
N PRO A 33 16.01 26.45 -7.30
CA PRO A 33 17.48 26.41 -7.29
C PRO A 33 18.14 26.97 -6.02
N PHE A 34 17.47 27.86 -5.30
CA PHE A 34 17.97 28.47 -4.05
C PHE A 34 17.48 27.75 -2.78
N GLY A 35 16.89 26.53 -2.91
CA GLY A 35 16.49 25.72 -1.77
C GLY A 35 15.08 26.00 -1.19
N PHE A 36 14.39 27.01 -1.66
CA PHE A 36 13.01 27.29 -1.24
C PHE A 36 12.04 26.22 -1.77
N VAL A 37 11.13 25.77 -0.91
CA VAL A 37 10.14 24.74 -1.24
C VAL A 37 9.09 25.30 -2.22
N ARG A 38 8.74 24.52 -3.23
CA ARG A 38 7.70 24.81 -4.22
C ARG A 38 6.34 24.32 -3.70
N GLU A 39 5.87 24.96 -2.63
CA GLU A 39 4.73 24.49 -1.84
C GLU A 39 3.46 24.27 -2.68
N LYS A 40 3.08 25.24 -3.52
CA LYS A 40 1.89 25.14 -4.37
C LYS A 40 1.94 23.95 -5.32
N GLU A 41 3.13 23.63 -5.84
CA GLU A 41 3.32 22.49 -6.73
C GLU A 41 3.25 21.17 -5.95
N GLN A 42 3.81 21.12 -4.74
CA GLN A 42 3.69 19.97 -3.85
C GLN A 42 2.23 19.69 -3.46
N ILE A 43 1.47 20.73 -3.10
CA ILE A 43 0.04 20.61 -2.78
C ILE A 43 -0.74 20.07 -3.99
N LYS A 44 -0.49 20.62 -5.19
CA LYS A 44 -1.14 20.14 -6.42
C LYS A 44 -0.84 18.68 -6.69
N GLU A 45 0.42 18.29 -6.59
CA GLU A 45 0.87 16.92 -6.84
C GLU A 45 0.37 15.94 -5.76
N ALA A 46 0.40 16.33 -4.47
CA ALA A 46 -0.17 15.52 -3.41
C ALA A 46 -1.66 15.26 -3.63
N ASN A 47 -2.42 16.30 -4.00
CA ASN A 47 -3.84 16.15 -4.34
C ASN A 47 -4.04 15.20 -5.53
N ARG A 48 -3.20 15.27 -6.57
CA ARG A 48 -3.24 14.34 -7.70
C ARG A 48 -3.04 12.90 -7.23
N LEU A 49 -1.97 12.65 -6.45
CA LEU A 49 -1.61 11.33 -5.96
C LEU A 49 -2.70 10.68 -5.11
N ILE A 50 -3.27 11.42 -4.14
CA ILE A 50 -4.33 10.85 -3.30
C ILE A 50 -5.61 10.55 -4.09
N ARG A 51 -5.91 11.31 -5.16
CA ARG A 51 -7.03 10.99 -6.06
C ARG A 51 -6.73 9.78 -6.95
N GLU A 52 -5.52 9.67 -7.47
CA GLU A 52 -5.08 8.53 -8.28
C GLU A 52 -5.22 7.21 -7.54
N ILE A 53 -4.83 7.17 -6.27
CA ILE A 53 -4.97 5.96 -5.47
C ILE A 53 -6.40 5.71 -4.95
N GLY A 54 -7.33 6.65 -5.11
CA GLY A 54 -8.75 6.41 -4.85
C GLY A 54 -9.36 7.10 -3.62
N PHE A 55 -8.74 8.17 -3.10
CA PHE A 55 -9.43 8.99 -2.09
C PHE A 55 -10.67 9.66 -2.69
N THR A 56 -11.85 9.31 -2.20
CA THR A 56 -13.13 9.82 -2.71
C THR A 56 -13.67 11.01 -1.92
N SER A 57 -13.32 11.13 -0.63
CA SER A 57 -13.79 12.21 0.22
C SER A 57 -13.28 13.57 -0.27
N LYS A 58 -14.21 14.51 -0.52
CA LYS A 58 -13.86 15.90 -0.88
C LYS A 58 -13.31 16.71 0.30
N LEU A 59 -13.52 16.24 1.53
CA LEU A 59 -13.03 16.90 2.76
C LEU A 59 -11.55 16.63 2.99
N ILE A 60 -11.00 15.56 2.38
CA ILE A 60 -9.58 15.21 2.49
C ILE A 60 -8.83 15.80 1.30
N ASN A 61 -7.81 16.61 1.62
CA ASN A 61 -6.92 17.22 0.64
C ASN A 61 -5.46 17.18 1.14
N ALA A 62 -4.52 17.66 0.34
CA ALA A 62 -3.10 17.65 0.65
C ALA A 62 -2.71 18.31 1.99
N GLU A 63 -3.50 19.29 2.44
CA GLU A 63 -3.24 20.04 3.67
C GLU A 63 -3.88 19.40 4.91
N SER A 64 -4.70 18.36 4.73
CA SER A 64 -5.34 17.64 5.83
C SER A 64 -4.31 17.00 6.75
N PRO A 65 -4.41 17.18 8.09
CA PRO A 65 -3.53 16.53 9.05
C PRO A 65 -3.69 15.00 9.00
N VAL A 66 -2.57 14.27 8.93
CA VAL A 66 -2.59 12.80 8.86
C VAL A 66 -3.20 12.16 10.11
N GLY A 67 -3.07 12.82 11.28
CA GLY A 67 -3.68 12.35 12.52
C GLY A 67 -5.20 12.24 12.50
N ASN A 68 -5.87 13.04 11.65
CA ASN A 68 -7.33 13.03 11.50
C ASN A 68 -7.86 11.97 10.53
N LEU A 69 -6.97 11.26 9.86
CA LEU A 69 -7.32 10.23 8.88
C LEU A 69 -7.64 8.90 9.56
N SER A 70 -8.53 8.12 8.95
CA SER A 70 -8.75 6.72 9.33
C SER A 70 -7.49 5.88 9.09
N GLY A 71 -7.44 4.67 9.67
CA GLY A 71 -6.33 3.75 9.47
C GLY A 71 -6.08 3.42 8.01
N GLY A 72 -7.14 3.14 7.24
CA GLY A 72 -7.05 2.88 5.81
C GLY A 72 -6.57 4.09 5.00
N GLU A 73 -7.04 5.30 5.36
CA GLU A 73 -6.59 6.53 4.70
C GLU A 73 -5.12 6.83 5.00
N ARG A 74 -4.65 6.60 6.23
CA ARG A 74 -3.21 6.68 6.54
C ARG A 74 -2.40 5.69 5.70
N GLN A 75 -2.90 4.47 5.49
CA GLN A 75 -2.26 3.51 4.60
C GLN A 75 -2.18 4.04 3.17
N GLY A 76 -3.25 4.67 2.68
CA GLY A 76 -3.27 5.34 1.37
C GLY A 76 -2.19 6.43 1.25
N VAL A 77 -2.00 7.27 2.27
CA VAL A 77 -0.93 8.30 2.26
C VAL A 77 0.46 7.66 2.14
N ALA A 78 0.70 6.55 2.85
CA ALA A 78 1.98 5.84 2.76
C ALA A 78 2.20 5.23 1.36
N ILE A 79 1.14 4.71 0.72
CA ILE A 79 1.18 4.23 -0.67
C ILE A 79 1.43 5.40 -1.63
N ALA A 80 0.75 6.55 -1.45
CA ALA A 80 0.96 7.75 -2.28
C ALA A 80 2.42 8.22 -2.22
N ARG A 81 3.04 8.18 -1.03
CA ARG A 81 4.48 8.48 -0.85
C ARG A 81 5.36 7.51 -1.64
N ALA A 82 5.05 6.21 -1.63
CA ALA A 82 5.79 5.22 -2.40
C ALA A 82 5.68 5.49 -3.92
N ILE A 83 4.49 5.86 -4.40
CA ILE A 83 4.27 6.23 -5.80
C ILE A 83 5.06 7.49 -6.16
N TYR A 84 5.04 8.52 -5.32
CA TYR A 84 5.83 9.74 -5.51
C TYR A 84 7.33 9.44 -5.62
N ASN A 85 7.80 8.45 -4.88
CA ASN A 85 9.18 7.96 -4.94
C ASN A 85 9.51 7.15 -6.21
N ASN A 86 8.61 7.10 -7.19
CA ASN A 86 8.72 6.33 -8.43
C ASN A 86 8.88 4.83 -8.21
N ALA A 87 8.23 4.27 -7.18
CA ALA A 87 8.22 2.84 -6.97
C ALA A 87 7.53 2.11 -8.11
N GLU A 88 8.19 1.14 -8.70
CA GLU A 88 7.64 0.17 -9.64
C GLU A 88 7.08 -1.05 -8.89
N LEU A 89 7.69 -1.39 -7.75
CA LEU A 89 7.23 -2.40 -6.82
C LEU A 89 7.00 -1.77 -5.44
N ILE A 90 5.78 -1.90 -4.92
CA ILE A 90 5.42 -1.48 -3.57
C ILE A 90 5.23 -2.72 -2.70
N ILE A 91 6.00 -2.83 -1.63
CA ILE A 91 5.87 -3.89 -0.64
C ILE A 91 4.99 -3.38 0.49
N LEU A 92 3.89 -4.07 0.76
CA LEU A 92 2.96 -3.77 1.85
C LEU A 92 3.08 -4.88 2.90
N ASP A 93 3.63 -4.54 4.06
CA ASP A 93 3.81 -5.48 5.17
C ASP A 93 2.65 -5.37 6.15
N GLU A 94 1.78 -6.38 6.13
CA GLU A 94 0.55 -6.50 6.93
C GLU A 94 -0.32 -5.21 6.94
N PRO A 95 -0.63 -4.63 5.77
CA PRO A 95 -1.22 -3.28 5.69
C PRO A 95 -2.65 -3.20 6.23
N THR A 96 -3.31 -4.33 6.45
CA THR A 96 -4.70 -4.41 6.95
C THR A 96 -4.80 -4.77 8.43
N ASN A 97 -3.67 -4.92 9.12
CA ASN A 97 -3.68 -5.18 10.56
C ASN A 97 -4.33 -4.05 11.34
N ASN A 98 -5.16 -4.42 12.32
CA ASN A 98 -5.89 -3.49 13.19
C ASN A 98 -6.80 -2.50 12.45
N LEU A 99 -7.23 -2.84 11.23
CA LEU A 99 -8.21 -2.08 10.46
C LEU A 99 -9.60 -2.70 10.56
N SER A 100 -10.63 -1.85 10.59
CA SER A 100 -12.02 -2.28 10.39
C SER A 100 -12.24 -2.80 8.97
N LEU A 101 -13.35 -3.50 8.74
CA LEU A 101 -13.71 -4.00 7.40
C LEU A 101 -13.75 -2.88 6.35
N ASN A 102 -14.33 -1.72 6.69
CA ASN A 102 -14.41 -0.58 5.77
C ASN A 102 -13.03 0.01 5.46
N GLU A 103 -12.12 0.04 6.43
CA GLU A 103 -10.76 0.53 6.24
C GLU A 103 -9.93 -0.46 5.41
N THR A 104 -10.10 -1.75 5.65
CA THR A 104 -9.49 -2.83 4.86
C THR A 104 -9.92 -2.73 3.39
N GLN A 105 -11.21 -2.52 3.13
CA GLN A 105 -11.70 -2.34 1.76
C GLN A 105 -11.05 -1.13 1.06
N LYS A 106 -10.88 0.00 1.75
CA LYS A 106 -10.14 1.15 1.19
C LYS A 106 -8.71 0.79 0.80
N VAL A 107 -8.01 0.01 1.63
CA VAL A 107 -6.65 -0.45 1.30
C VAL A 107 -6.66 -1.32 0.04
N PHE A 108 -7.63 -2.20 -0.12
CA PHE A 108 -7.76 -3.03 -1.34
C PHE A 108 -8.03 -2.17 -2.57
N ASP A 109 -8.93 -1.20 -2.47
CA ASP A 109 -9.22 -0.26 -3.56
C ASP A 109 -7.94 0.50 -3.96
N PHE A 110 -7.13 0.93 -3.00
CA PHE A 110 -5.84 1.57 -3.26
C PHE A 110 -4.87 0.62 -3.97
N VAL A 111 -4.74 -0.64 -3.53
CA VAL A 111 -3.90 -1.65 -4.17
C VAL A 111 -4.33 -1.89 -5.62
N LEU A 112 -5.63 -2.04 -5.86
CA LEU A 112 -6.16 -2.24 -7.20
C LEU A 112 -5.92 -1.02 -8.12
N ASN A 113 -5.98 0.19 -7.59
CA ASN A 113 -5.66 1.41 -8.35
C ASN A 113 -4.16 1.51 -8.67
N VAL A 114 -3.29 1.10 -7.76
CA VAL A 114 -1.84 0.98 -8.02
C VAL A 114 -1.57 0.00 -9.16
N LYS A 115 -2.22 -1.17 -9.15
CA LYS A 115 -2.13 -2.16 -10.26
C LYS A 115 -2.56 -1.56 -11.60
N LYS A 116 -3.68 -0.82 -11.65
CA LYS A 116 -4.16 -0.13 -12.85
C LYS A 116 -3.14 0.88 -13.40
N SER A 117 -2.29 1.44 -12.56
CA SER A 117 -1.20 2.35 -12.98
C SER A 117 0.07 1.64 -13.43
N ASN A 118 -0.02 0.35 -13.77
CA ASN A 118 1.08 -0.50 -14.25
C ASN A 118 2.24 -0.65 -13.26
N ARG A 119 1.93 -0.66 -11.96
CA ARG A 119 2.88 -0.93 -10.88
C ARG A 119 2.57 -2.26 -10.22
N SER A 120 3.60 -2.88 -9.65
CA SER A 120 3.48 -4.14 -8.91
C SER A 120 3.30 -3.90 -7.41
N VAL A 121 2.53 -4.77 -6.77
CA VAL A 121 2.38 -4.78 -5.31
C VAL A 121 2.71 -6.16 -4.78
N LEU A 122 3.60 -6.22 -3.80
CA LEU A 122 3.82 -7.40 -2.97
C LEU A 122 3.07 -7.20 -1.65
N PHE A 123 1.96 -7.88 -1.50
CA PHE A 123 1.11 -7.79 -0.31
C PHE A 123 1.45 -8.95 0.64
N ILE A 124 2.02 -8.65 1.81
CA ILE A 124 2.28 -9.63 2.86
C ILE A 124 1.10 -9.61 3.84
N GLY A 125 0.51 -10.77 4.09
CA GLY A 125 -0.61 -10.89 5.00
C GLY A 125 -0.90 -12.35 5.37
N HIS A 126 -1.60 -12.54 6.47
CA HIS A 126 -1.96 -13.85 6.99
C HIS A 126 -3.45 -14.18 6.82
N ASN A 127 -4.28 -13.21 6.43
CA ASN A 127 -5.70 -13.44 6.17
C ASN A 127 -5.92 -13.75 4.68
N ILE A 128 -6.16 -15.04 4.39
CA ILE A 128 -6.31 -15.55 3.03
C ILE A 128 -7.45 -14.89 2.28
N TYR A 129 -8.59 -14.68 2.94
CA TYR A 129 -9.75 -14.04 2.31
C TYR A 129 -9.44 -12.62 1.87
N HIS A 130 -8.62 -11.90 2.65
CA HIS A 130 -8.20 -10.56 2.32
C HIS A 130 -7.29 -10.51 1.09
N VAL A 131 -6.35 -11.44 0.97
CA VAL A 131 -5.37 -11.40 -0.12
C VAL A 131 -5.87 -12.05 -1.40
N TYR A 132 -6.80 -13.00 -1.30
CA TYR A 132 -7.26 -13.77 -2.46
C TYR A 132 -7.88 -12.89 -3.54
N ASP A 133 -8.74 -11.95 -3.18
CA ASP A 133 -9.50 -11.15 -4.15
C ASP A 133 -8.61 -10.18 -4.95
N ILE A 134 -7.56 -9.66 -4.31
CA ILE A 134 -6.69 -8.62 -4.90
C ILE A 134 -5.43 -9.17 -5.58
N SER A 135 -5.08 -10.44 -5.33
CA SER A 135 -3.84 -11.06 -5.83
C SER A 135 -4.03 -11.69 -7.20
N ASP A 136 -2.94 -11.73 -7.97
CA ASP A 136 -2.83 -12.48 -9.22
C ASP A 136 -2.02 -13.77 -9.03
N ARG A 137 -1.14 -13.78 -8.01
CA ARG A 137 -0.24 -14.87 -7.68
C ARG A 137 -0.03 -14.96 -6.18
N PHE A 138 0.13 -16.16 -5.67
CA PHE A 138 0.39 -16.45 -4.26
C PHE A 138 1.77 -17.10 -4.10
N VAL A 139 2.49 -16.66 -3.08
CA VAL A 139 3.73 -17.28 -2.61
C VAL A 139 3.53 -17.62 -1.15
N ILE A 140 3.63 -18.91 -0.82
CA ILE A 140 3.48 -19.40 0.54
C ILE A 140 4.86 -19.67 1.11
N LEU A 141 5.16 -19.01 2.23
CA LEU A 141 6.38 -19.22 3.00
C LEU A 141 6.05 -20.02 4.27
N ASP A 142 6.86 -21.01 4.56
CA ASP A 142 6.89 -21.71 5.84
C ASP A 142 8.34 -21.83 6.33
N ARG A 143 8.60 -21.45 7.58
CA ARG A 143 9.91 -21.51 8.25
C ARG A 143 11.08 -20.94 7.44
N GLY A 144 10.80 -19.88 6.68
CA GLY A 144 11.81 -19.18 5.86
C GLY A 144 12.02 -19.77 4.46
N GLU A 145 11.29 -20.81 4.09
CA GLU A 145 11.36 -21.44 2.77
C GLU A 145 10.10 -21.16 1.95
N VAL A 146 10.23 -21.01 0.63
CA VAL A 146 9.11 -20.92 -0.30
C VAL A 146 8.61 -22.34 -0.57
N VAL A 147 7.43 -22.66 -0.03
CA VAL A 147 6.83 -24.01 -0.16
C VAL A 147 5.88 -24.13 -1.34
N HIS A 148 5.21 -23.02 -1.73
CA HIS A 148 4.36 -22.98 -2.93
C HIS A 148 4.45 -21.65 -3.65
N GLN A 149 4.33 -21.73 -4.98
CA GLN A 149 4.08 -20.58 -5.85
C GLN A 149 2.90 -20.95 -6.77
N LEU A 150 1.82 -20.19 -6.69
CA LEU A 150 0.53 -20.53 -7.29
C LEU A 150 -0.03 -19.32 -8.03
N ASP A 151 -0.50 -19.48 -9.24
CA ASP A 151 -1.25 -18.45 -9.94
C ASP A 151 -2.72 -18.50 -9.52
N LYS A 152 -3.36 -17.35 -9.37
CA LYS A 152 -4.79 -17.28 -8.99
C LYS A 152 -5.70 -18.05 -9.94
N LYS A 153 -5.37 -18.06 -11.24
CA LYS A 153 -6.14 -18.80 -12.27
C LYS A 153 -6.24 -20.31 -12.00
N ASP A 154 -5.29 -20.88 -11.25
CA ASP A 154 -5.19 -22.31 -10.96
C ASP A 154 -5.86 -22.66 -9.60
N ILE A 155 -6.44 -21.67 -8.92
CA ILE A 155 -7.08 -21.81 -7.62
C ILE A 155 -8.48 -21.19 -7.71
N ALA A 156 -9.51 -22.03 -7.60
CA ALA A 156 -10.88 -21.57 -7.81
C ALA A 156 -11.45 -20.74 -6.65
N THR A 157 -11.03 -21.03 -5.40
CA THR A 157 -11.60 -20.41 -4.20
C THR A 157 -10.57 -20.16 -3.10
N PRO A 158 -10.83 -19.22 -2.17
CA PRO A 158 -9.99 -19.03 -0.99
C PRO A 158 -9.86 -20.28 -0.12
N GLU A 159 -10.92 -21.11 -0.07
CA GLU A 159 -10.94 -22.36 0.70
C GLU A 159 -9.96 -23.38 0.13
N GLU A 160 -9.81 -23.42 -1.20
CA GLU A 160 -8.82 -24.26 -1.88
C GLU A 160 -7.41 -23.83 -1.53
N LEU A 161 -7.11 -22.51 -1.58
CA LEU A 161 -5.85 -21.95 -1.13
C LEU A 161 -5.55 -22.31 0.33
N MET A 162 -6.57 -22.19 1.19
CA MET A 162 -6.46 -22.54 2.61
C MET A 162 -6.17 -24.03 2.83
N LYS A 163 -6.75 -24.92 1.99
CA LYS A 163 -6.48 -26.34 2.04
C LYS A 163 -5.04 -26.65 1.68
N ILE A 164 -4.53 -26.06 0.60
CA ILE A 164 -3.11 -26.20 0.18
C ILE A 164 -2.18 -25.78 1.33
N MET A 165 -2.42 -24.63 1.95
CA MET A 165 -1.61 -24.16 3.09
C MET A 165 -1.64 -25.14 4.28
N ARG A 166 -2.82 -25.64 4.66
CA ARG A 166 -2.96 -26.60 5.77
C ARG A 166 -2.26 -27.92 5.50
N ASP A 167 -2.34 -28.42 4.25
CA ASP A 167 -1.73 -29.70 3.87
C ASP A 167 -0.19 -29.59 3.85
N THR A 168 0.35 -28.40 3.63
CA THR A 168 1.77 -28.10 3.70
C THR A 168 2.29 -28.12 5.14
N ILE A 169 1.60 -27.44 6.05
CA ILE A 169 1.98 -27.34 7.48
C ILE A 169 1.97 -28.72 8.16
N LYS A 170 1.11 -29.67 7.71
CA LYS A 170 1.04 -31.02 8.26
C LYS A 170 2.18 -31.94 7.80
N LYS A 171 2.93 -31.58 6.77
CA LYS A 171 4.03 -32.37 6.21
C LYS A 171 5.39 -32.02 6.79
N HIS A 172 5.46 -30.99 7.58
CA HIS A 172 6.65 -30.47 8.28
C HIS A 172 6.44 -30.44 9.79
#